data_75a81fc1e6e5557340ab455b91f92a3f
#
_entry.id   75a81fc1e6e5557340ab455b91f92a3f
#
_cell.length_a   1.000
_cell.length_b   1.000
_cell.length_c   1.000
_cell.angle_alpha   90.00
_cell.angle_beta   90.00
_cell.angle_gamma   90.00
#
_symmetry.space_group_name_H-M   'P 1'
#
loop_
_entity.id
_entity.type
_entity.pdbx_description
1 polymer ?
#
loop_
_entity_poly.entity_id
_entity_poly.type
_entity_poly.pdbx_seq_one_letter_code
_entity_poly.pdbx_strand_id
1 'polypeptide(L)'
;IEIPIPPLEVQEEIVKILDRFAEYAAELQAELQAELQARQEQYEYYRNKLLTFNGIQQGVIWMKMSEIGTFIRGKRFVRTDIVNDGVPCIHYGDMYTYYGLYATKSKGMLRNELASKMRYAQKNDVVIVAAGENKEDIGIGMAWLGDEPAAVHDACFIFKSDLYPQYVSHYLRTNYYHKQIVKHVSEGKICSISAKGLGNAIIPIPSYEEQVRIATLLDKFDELVSDLVQGLPAEIAAVKEQYEYYRNKLLSFPEYKLSA
;
A
#
# COMPACT_ATOMS: atom_id res chain seq x y z
N ILE A 1 -1.75 -2.30 49.00
CA ILE A 1 -0.60 -1.86 48.14
C ILE A 1 0.07 -0.71 48.88
N GLU A 2 1.32 -0.87 49.23
CA GLU A 2 2.12 0.19 49.82
C GLU A 2 2.72 1.01 48.68
N ILE A 3 2.63 2.35 48.75
CA ILE A 3 3.22 3.28 47.78
C ILE A 3 4.27 4.14 48.49
N PRO A 4 5.41 4.44 47.85
CA PRO A 4 6.39 5.34 48.40
C PRO A 4 5.84 6.79 48.42
N ILE A 5 6.06 7.48 49.54
CA ILE A 5 5.65 8.91 49.68
C ILE A 5 6.90 9.73 49.96
N PRO A 6 7.62 10.18 48.91
CA PRO A 6 8.76 11.07 49.06
C PRO A 6 8.31 12.47 49.51
N PRO A 7 9.23 13.36 49.94
CA PRO A 7 8.92 14.75 50.22
C PRO A 7 8.23 15.46 49.05
N LEU A 8 7.35 16.42 49.36
CA LEU A 8 6.51 17.09 48.34
C LEU A 8 7.33 17.70 47.20
N GLU A 9 8.44 18.33 47.53
CA GLU A 9 9.36 18.93 46.53
C GLU A 9 9.88 17.86 45.51
N VAL A 10 10.15 16.64 45.97
CA VAL A 10 10.57 15.51 45.13
C VAL A 10 9.40 15.04 44.26
N GLN A 11 8.20 14.98 44.82
CA GLN A 11 6.99 14.62 44.04
C GLN A 11 6.76 15.63 42.91
N GLU A 12 6.84 16.92 43.22
CA GLU A 12 6.66 18.00 42.21
C GLU A 12 7.70 17.92 41.12
N GLU A 13 8.97 17.65 41.44
CA GLU A 13 10.03 17.54 40.41
C GLU A 13 9.85 16.29 39.54
N ILE A 14 9.44 15.15 40.10
CA ILE A 14 9.10 13.93 39.37
C ILE A 14 7.95 14.19 38.39
N VAL A 15 6.87 14.80 38.85
CA VAL A 15 5.71 15.16 37.99
C VAL A 15 6.17 16.04 36.85
N LYS A 16 6.91 17.12 37.16
CA LYS A 16 7.41 18.04 36.15
C LYS A 16 8.29 17.37 35.07
N ILE A 17 9.15 16.43 35.47
CA ILE A 17 9.97 15.67 34.52
C ILE A 17 9.08 14.76 33.65
N LEU A 18 8.14 14.03 34.27
CA LEU A 18 7.28 13.11 33.54
C LEU A 18 6.32 13.83 32.59
N ASP A 19 5.77 14.99 33.01
CA ASP A 19 4.91 15.81 32.16
C ASP A 19 5.67 16.33 30.93
N ARG A 20 6.92 16.79 31.10
CA ARG A 20 7.77 17.20 29.96
C ARG A 20 8.06 16.06 29.00
N PHE A 21 8.30 14.86 29.52
CA PHE A 21 8.49 13.69 28.66
C PHE A 21 7.21 13.33 27.88
N ALA A 22 6.06 13.44 28.54
CA ALA A 22 4.78 13.16 27.89
C ALA A 22 4.45 14.19 26.81
N GLU A 23 4.68 15.49 27.08
CA GLU A 23 4.56 16.56 26.07
C GLU A 23 5.49 16.32 24.87
N TYR A 24 6.77 16.08 25.13
CA TYR A 24 7.75 15.85 24.06
C TYR A 24 7.40 14.63 23.21
N ALA A 25 6.95 13.53 23.85
CA ALA A 25 6.54 12.34 23.12
C ALA A 25 5.30 12.59 22.23
N ALA A 26 4.36 13.41 22.71
CA ALA A 26 3.17 13.79 21.94
C ALA A 26 3.51 14.69 20.77
N GLU A 27 4.38 15.70 20.99
CA GLU A 27 4.86 16.60 19.93
C GLU A 27 5.59 15.83 18.83
N LEU A 28 6.54 14.96 19.21
CA LEU A 28 7.29 14.15 18.24
C LEU A 28 6.36 13.25 17.44
N GLN A 29 5.39 12.60 18.07
CA GLN A 29 4.40 11.78 17.37
C GLN A 29 3.58 12.61 16.37
N ALA A 30 3.19 13.81 16.73
CA ALA A 30 2.42 14.70 15.85
C ALA A 30 3.27 15.19 14.67
N GLU A 31 4.53 15.56 14.90
CA GLU A 31 5.47 15.97 13.83
C GLU A 31 5.72 14.83 12.83
N LEU A 32 5.97 13.62 13.33
CA LEU A 32 6.21 12.45 12.48
C LEU A 32 4.97 12.10 11.63
N GLN A 33 3.78 12.20 12.20
CA GLN A 33 2.54 11.98 11.44
C GLN A 33 2.31 13.07 10.38
N ALA A 34 2.60 14.32 10.71
CA ALA A 34 2.48 15.45 9.76
C ALA A 34 3.47 15.30 8.59
N GLU A 35 4.73 14.89 8.88
CA GLU A 35 5.73 14.63 7.86
C GLU A 35 5.29 13.50 6.92
N LEU A 36 4.80 12.38 7.46
CA LEU A 36 4.30 11.26 6.66
C LEU A 36 3.16 11.71 5.73
N GLN A 37 2.18 12.45 6.26
CA GLN A 37 1.08 12.97 5.47
C GLN A 37 1.57 13.89 4.35
N ALA A 38 2.48 14.82 4.67
CA ALA A 38 3.05 15.74 3.68
C ALA A 38 3.79 14.98 2.55
N ARG A 39 4.52 13.92 2.88
CA ARG A 39 5.20 13.08 1.87
C ARG A 39 4.24 12.28 1.01
N GLN A 40 3.17 11.75 1.59
CA GLN A 40 2.11 11.07 0.83
C GLN A 40 1.42 12.02 -0.15
N GLU A 41 1.05 13.22 0.29
CA GLU A 41 0.45 14.25 -0.56
C GLU A 41 1.40 14.69 -1.67
N GLN A 42 2.69 14.87 -1.35
CA GLN A 42 3.72 15.20 -2.33
C GLN A 42 3.88 14.09 -3.39
N TYR A 43 3.92 12.83 -2.96
CA TYR A 43 3.97 11.69 -3.86
C TYR A 43 2.76 11.64 -4.79
N GLU A 44 1.54 11.78 -4.25
CA GLU A 44 0.31 11.81 -5.04
C GLU A 44 0.29 12.97 -6.05
N TYR A 45 0.76 14.14 -5.64
CA TYR A 45 0.86 15.29 -6.52
C TYR A 45 1.79 15.00 -7.71
N TYR A 46 3.01 14.50 -7.45
CA TYR A 46 3.96 14.19 -8.52
C TYR A 46 3.49 13.04 -9.40
N ARG A 47 2.91 12.00 -8.83
CA ARG A 47 2.31 10.90 -9.59
C ARG A 47 1.24 11.42 -10.56
N ASN A 48 0.30 12.20 -10.06
CA ASN A 48 -0.74 12.77 -10.92
C ASN A 48 -0.14 13.70 -11.98
N LYS A 49 0.80 14.58 -11.62
CA LYS A 49 1.43 15.53 -12.53
C LYS A 49 2.21 14.85 -13.66
N LEU A 50 3.01 13.83 -13.34
CA LEU A 50 3.83 13.11 -14.33
C LEU A 50 3.01 12.21 -15.25
N LEU A 51 1.88 11.68 -14.77
CA LEU A 51 1.07 10.71 -15.50
C LEU A 51 -0.14 11.32 -16.22
N THR A 52 -0.46 12.60 -16.00
CA THR A 52 -1.56 13.28 -16.72
C THR A 52 -1.11 14.08 -17.93
N PHE A 53 0.21 14.27 -18.13
CA PHE A 53 0.77 15.00 -19.27
C PHE A 53 -0.02 16.29 -19.58
N ASN A 54 -0.17 17.16 -18.58
CA ASN A 54 -0.90 18.43 -18.71
C ASN A 54 -0.16 19.33 -19.71
N GLY A 55 -0.64 19.38 -20.93
CA GLY A 55 -0.08 20.12 -22.07
C GLY A 55 0.23 19.17 -23.22
N ILE A 56 0.38 19.72 -24.42
CA ILE A 56 0.75 18.99 -25.63
C ILE A 56 2.24 18.63 -25.51
N GLN A 57 2.55 17.54 -24.83
CA GLN A 57 3.88 16.93 -24.96
C GLN A 57 3.93 16.22 -26.31
N GLN A 58 4.81 16.68 -27.21
CA GLN A 58 5.02 16.03 -28.49
C GLN A 58 5.36 14.55 -28.29
N GLY A 59 4.63 13.66 -28.95
CA GLY A 59 4.89 12.22 -28.94
C GLY A 59 4.10 11.40 -27.92
N VAL A 60 3.16 12.00 -27.15
CA VAL A 60 2.25 11.23 -26.28
C VAL A 60 0.93 10.97 -27.00
N ILE A 61 0.58 9.70 -27.16
CA ILE A 61 -0.68 9.27 -27.75
C ILE A 61 -1.63 8.86 -26.60
N TRP A 62 -2.90 9.24 -26.71
CA TRP A 62 -3.93 8.85 -25.74
C TRP A 62 -4.83 7.79 -26.36
N MET A 63 -4.89 6.59 -25.76
CA MET A 63 -5.65 5.47 -26.27
C MET A 63 -6.49 4.82 -25.17
N LYS A 64 -7.58 4.16 -25.55
CA LYS A 64 -8.35 3.34 -24.63
C LYS A 64 -7.54 2.10 -24.24
N MET A 65 -7.67 1.69 -23.00
CA MET A 65 -7.00 0.48 -22.52
C MET A 65 -7.42 -0.76 -23.33
N SER A 66 -8.67 -0.80 -23.84
CA SER A 66 -9.13 -1.89 -24.72
C SER A 66 -8.48 -1.93 -26.11
N GLU A 67 -7.85 -0.84 -26.54
CA GLU A 67 -7.18 -0.74 -27.85
C GLU A 67 -5.69 -1.18 -27.75
N ILE A 68 -5.11 -1.13 -26.56
CA ILE A 68 -3.69 -1.40 -26.31
C ILE A 68 -3.44 -2.69 -25.54
N GLY A 69 -4.48 -3.37 -25.11
CA GLY A 69 -4.32 -4.59 -24.33
C GLY A 69 -5.61 -5.39 -24.18
N THR A 70 -5.47 -6.54 -23.55
CA THR A 70 -6.58 -7.46 -23.32
C THR A 70 -6.80 -7.68 -21.84
N PHE A 71 -8.08 -7.80 -21.44
CA PHE A 71 -8.50 -8.09 -20.06
C PHE A 71 -8.95 -9.54 -19.96
N ILE A 72 -8.27 -10.34 -19.17
CA ILE A 72 -8.61 -11.74 -18.90
C ILE A 72 -9.06 -11.84 -17.45
N ARG A 73 -10.34 -12.15 -17.21
CA ARG A 73 -10.84 -12.33 -15.85
C ARG A 73 -10.22 -13.56 -15.22
N GLY A 74 -9.76 -13.47 -13.98
CA GLY A 74 -9.24 -14.59 -13.18
C GLY A 74 -10.26 -15.71 -12.98
N LYS A 75 -9.94 -16.71 -12.18
CA LYS A 75 -10.80 -17.86 -11.84
C LYS A 75 -10.98 -17.96 -10.33
N ARG A 76 -12.19 -18.37 -9.93
CA ARG A 76 -12.55 -18.48 -8.51
C ARG A 76 -11.75 -19.56 -7.81
N PHE A 77 -11.22 -19.19 -6.66
CA PHE A 77 -10.72 -20.06 -5.60
C PHE A 77 -10.99 -19.38 -4.26
N VAL A 78 -10.92 -20.08 -3.16
CA VAL A 78 -11.21 -19.52 -1.84
C VAL A 78 -9.96 -19.58 -0.95
N ARG A 79 -10.00 -18.88 0.18
CA ARG A 79 -8.83 -18.81 1.09
C ARG A 79 -8.38 -20.19 1.60
N THR A 80 -9.29 -21.15 1.73
CA THR A 80 -8.96 -22.54 2.12
C THR A 80 -8.25 -23.34 1.02
N ASP A 81 -8.22 -22.82 -0.21
CA ASP A 81 -7.44 -23.39 -1.30
C ASP A 81 -6.00 -22.91 -1.33
N ILE A 82 -5.67 -21.91 -0.50
CA ILE A 82 -4.32 -21.38 -0.36
C ILE A 82 -3.59 -22.23 0.68
N VAL A 83 -2.46 -22.79 0.26
CA VAL A 83 -1.63 -23.76 0.98
C VAL A 83 -0.18 -23.29 1.04
N ASN A 84 0.68 -24.02 1.75
CA ASN A 84 2.11 -23.71 1.83
C ASN A 84 2.92 -24.14 0.63
N ASP A 85 2.43 -25.16 -0.10
CA ASP A 85 3.11 -25.73 -1.28
C ASP A 85 2.10 -25.93 -2.42
N GLY A 86 2.42 -25.39 -3.60
CA GLY A 86 1.51 -25.40 -4.74
C GLY A 86 1.99 -24.47 -5.86
N VAL A 87 1.06 -23.84 -6.57
CA VAL A 87 1.37 -22.85 -7.61
C VAL A 87 1.17 -21.43 -7.08
N PRO A 88 2.00 -20.45 -7.48
CA PRO A 88 1.82 -19.08 -7.08
C PRO A 88 0.40 -18.57 -7.34
N CYS A 89 -0.19 -17.82 -6.39
CA CYS A 89 -1.52 -17.26 -6.58
C CYS A 89 -1.66 -15.84 -6.00
N ILE A 90 -2.55 -15.05 -6.62
CA ILE A 90 -2.90 -13.69 -6.25
C ILE A 90 -4.38 -13.67 -5.87
N HIS A 91 -4.66 -13.58 -4.57
CA HIS A 91 -6.01 -13.40 -4.05
C HIS A 91 -6.37 -11.92 -3.99
N TYR A 92 -7.60 -11.55 -4.35
CA TYR A 92 -8.02 -10.15 -4.41
C TYR A 92 -7.83 -9.38 -3.11
N GLY A 93 -8.06 -10.01 -1.95
CA GLY A 93 -7.88 -9.37 -0.65
C GLY A 93 -6.41 -9.03 -0.35
N ASP A 94 -5.46 -9.72 -0.98
CA ASP A 94 -4.03 -9.44 -0.79
C ASP A 94 -3.58 -8.22 -1.64
N MET A 95 -4.37 -7.82 -2.64
CA MET A 95 -4.15 -6.60 -3.43
C MET A 95 -4.22 -5.32 -2.59
N TYR A 96 -4.95 -5.35 -1.47
CA TYR A 96 -5.14 -4.20 -0.57
C TYR A 96 -4.24 -4.24 0.67
N THR A 97 -3.85 -5.45 1.09
CA THR A 97 -3.22 -5.65 2.40
C THR A 97 -1.76 -6.04 2.33
N TYR A 98 -1.30 -6.51 1.19
CA TYR A 98 0.04 -7.06 1.04
C TYR A 98 0.79 -6.53 -0.17
N TYR A 99 0.15 -6.49 -1.36
CA TYR A 99 0.82 -6.07 -2.57
C TYR A 99 0.83 -4.56 -2.73
N GLY A 100 1.98 -4.02 -3.14
CA GLY A 100 2.15 -2.64 -3.53
C GLY A 100 1.87 -2.41 -5.03
N LEU A 101 2.73 -1.62 -5.65
CA LEU A 101 2.68 -1.31 -7.09
C LEU A 101 3.11 -2.48 -7.96
N TYR A 102 3.99 -3.33 -7.46
CA TYR A 102 4.47 -4.53 -8.15
C TYR A 102 4.80 -5.64 -7.16
N ALA A 103 4.90 -6.86 -7.67
CA ALA A 103 5.34 -8.02 -6.90
C ALA A 103 6.16 -8.97 -7.75
N THR A 104 7.20 -9.55 -7.15
CA THR A 104 8.06 -10.59 -7.76
C THR A 104 7.75 -11.98 -7.21
N LYS A 105 7.02 -12.07 -6.08
CA LYS A 105 6.62 -13.31 -5.43
C LYS A 105 5.17 -13.22 -4.98
N SER A 106 4.46 -14.35 -5.03
CA SER A 106 3.12 -14.45 -4.46
C SER A 106 3.19 -14.59 -2.94
N LYS A 107 2.18 -14.06 -2.26
CA LYS A 107 2.00 -14.24 -0.81
C LYS A 107 1.60 -15.66 -0.45
N GLY A 108 0.82 -16.31 -1.30
CA GLY A 108 0.29 -17.63 -1.07
C GLY A 108 0.43 -18.54 -2.28
N MET A 109 0.28 -19.83 -2.06
CA MET A 109 0.30 -20.86 -3.08
C MET A 109 -1.07 -21.51 -3.18
N LEU A 110 -1.56 -21.71 -4.41
CA LEU A 110 -2.81 -22.44 -4.67
C LEU A 110 -2.51 -23.95 -4.77
N ARG A 111 -3.38 -24.76 -4.18
CA ARG A 111 -3.25 -26.24 -4.29
C ARG A 111 -3.18 -26.70 -5.74
N ASN A 112 -2.33 -27.70 -6.01
CA ASN A 112 -2.02 -28.18 -7.36
C ASN A 112 -3.24 -28.74 -8.12
N GLU A 113 -4.24 -29.28 -7.43
CA GLU A 113 -5.45 -29.87 -8.03
C GLU A 113 -6.30 -28.81 -8.77
N LEU A 114 -6.14 -27.54 -8.43
CA LEU A 114 -6.85 -26.44 -9.09
C LEU A 114 -6.03 -25.81 -10.21
N ALA A 115 -4.73 -26.06 -10.28
CA ALA A 115 -3.80 -25.40 -11.19
C ALA A 115 -4.27 -25.38 -12.65
N SER A 116 -4.70 -26.53 -13.17
CA SER A 116 -5.13 -26.66 -14.57
C SER A 116 -6.39 -25.85 -14.94
N LYS A 117 -7.15 -25.40 -13.94
CA LYS A 117 -8.40 -24.66 -14.12
C LYS A 117 -8.22 -23.15 -14.02
N MET A 118 -7.03 -22.69 -13.62
CA MET A 118 -6.75 -21.31 -13.34
C MET A 118 -6.37 -20.50 -14.58
N ARG A 119 -6.36 -19.19 -14.44
CA ARG A 119 -5.81 -18.23 -15.38
C ARG A 119 -4.66 -17.53 -14.72
N TYR A 120 -3.57 -17.38 -15.44
CA TYR A 120 -2.28 -16.99 -14.90
C TYR A 120 -1.84 -15.62 -15.43
N ALA A 121 -1.44 -14.75 -14.51
CA ALA A 121 -0.63 -13.60 -14.84
C ALA A 121 0.79 -14.09 -15.16
N GLN A 122 1.31 -13.70 -16.29
CA GLN A 122 2.70 -13.90 -16.71
C GLN A 122 3.54 -12.71 -16.25
N LYS A 123 4.85 -12.86 -16.26
CA LYS A 123 5.77 -11.75 -16.03
C LYS A 123 5.41 -10.58 -16.97
N ASN A 124 5.35 -9.38 -16.41
CA ASN A 124 4.95 -8.12 -17.04
C ASN A 124 3.43 -7.94 -17.28
N ASP A 125 2.59 -8.87 -16.87
CA ASP A 125 1.15 -8.61 -16.82
C ASP A 125 0.80 -7.70 -15.64
N VAL A 126 -0.30 -6.96 -15.74
CA VAL A 126 -0.84 -6.15 -14.63
C VAL A 126 -2.13 -6.80 -14.11
N VAL A 127 -2.16 -7.12 -12.82
CA VAL A 127 -3.37 -7.63 -12.15
C VAL A 127 -4.18 -6.45 -11.62
N ILE A 128 -5.45 -6.35 -12.04
CA ILE A 128 -6.34 -5.22 -11.73
C ILE A 128 -7.54 -5.70 -10.94
N VAL A 129 -7.83 -5.05 -9.82
CA VAL A 129 -8.99 -5.35 -8.99
C VAL A 129 -10.28 -4.99 -9.73
N ALA A 130 -11.18 -5.95 -9.81
CA ALA A 130 -12.47 -5.82 -10.50
C ALA A 130 -13.69 -5.91 -9.59
N ALA A 131 -13.54 -6.43 -8.37
CA ALA A 131 -14.62 -6.52 -7.40
C ALA A 131 -14.08 -6.44 -5.97
N GLY A 132 -14.77 -5.71 -5.10
CA GLY A 132 -14.39 -5.46 -3.71
C GLY A 132 -15.50 -4.77 -2.92
N GLU A 133 -15.27 -4.56 -1.63
CA GLU A 133 -16.25 -3.91 -0.74
C GLU A 133 -16.30 -2.39 -0.96
N ASN A 134 -15.14 -1.76 -1.20
CA ASN A 134 -15.01 -0.33 -1.38
C ASN A 134 -14.90 0.02 -2.87
N LYS A 135 -15.58 1.07 -3.27
CA LYS A 135 -15.57 1.57 -4.65
C LYS A 135 -14.22 2.15 -5.05
N GLU A 136 -13.53 2.75 -4.10
CA GLU A 136 -12.22 3.37 -4.25
C GLU A 136 -11.12 2.36 -4.60
N ASP A 137 -11.30 1.12 -4.19
CA ASP A 137 -10.34 0.04 -4.43
C ASP A 137 -10.48 -0.58 -5.83
N ILE A 138 -11.63 -0.34 -6.50
CA ILE A 138 -11.88 -0.90 -7.81
C ILE A 138 -10.97 -0.23 -8.86
N GLY A 139 -10.32 -1.05 -9.69
CA GLY A 139 -9.42 -0.58 -10.73
C GLY A 139 -7.97 -0.43 -10.31
N ILE A 140 -7.63 -0.56 -9.03
CA ILE A 140 -6.24 -0.57 -8.56
C ILE A 140 -5.49 -1.75 -9.22
N GLY A 141 -4.29 -1.48 -9.72
CA GLY A 141 -3.44 -2.45 -10.40
C GLY A 141 -2.12 -2.71 -9.69
N MET A 142 -1.58 -3.92 -9.92
CA MET A 142 -0.25 -4.35 -9.49
C MET A 142 0.45 -5.05 -10.66
N ALA A 143 1.69 -4.66 -10.97
CA ALA A 143 2.52 -5.32 -11.96
C ALA A 143 3.06 -6.65 -11.43
N TRP A 144 2.83 -7.72 -12.14
CA TRP A 144 3.43 -9.01 -11.81
C TRP A 144 4.80 -9.14 -12.49
N LEU A 145 5.86 -9.15 -11.71
CA LEU A 145 7.25 -9.22 -12.18
C LEU A 145 7.93 -10.55 -11.82
N GLY A 146 7.18 -11.49 -11.22
CA GLY A 146 7.67 -12.82 -10.87
C GLY A 146 8.00 -13.65 -12.12
N ASP A 147 9.03 -14.47 -12.03
CA ASP A 147 9.43 -15.36 -13.13
C ASP A 147 8.45 -16.52 -13.30
N GLU A 148 7.76 -16.92 -12.23
CA GLU A 148 6.73 -17.95 -12.27
C GLU A 148 5.34 -17.32 -12.49
N PRO A 149 4.50 -17.94 -13.35
CA PRO A 149 3.12 -17.50 -13.54
C PRO A 149 2.30 -17.61 -12.25
N ALA A 150 1.47 -16.60 -11.95
CA ALA A 150 0.62 -16.60 -10.76
C ALA A 150 -0.86 -16.75 -11.12
N ALA A 151 -1.57 -17.69 -10.49
CA ALA A 151 -3.00 -17.87 -10.63
C ALA A 151 -3.77 -16.66 -10.07
N VAL A 152 -4.68 -16.08 -10.83
CA VAL A 152 -5.39 -14.85 -10.45
C VAL A 152 -6.84 -15.15 -10.08
N HIS A 153 -7.29 -14.61 -8.93
CA HIS A 153 -8.66 -14.71 -8.42
C HIS A 153 -9.68 -14.04 -9.35
N ASP A 154 -10.94 -14.52 -9.40
CA ASP A 154 -11.99 -14.01 -10.30
C ASP A 154 -12.51 -12.61 -9.96
N ALA A 155 -12.17 -12.08 -8.79
CA ALA A 155 -12.39 -10.66 -8.45
C ALA A 155 -11.35 -9.72 -9.09
N CYS A 156 -10.41 -10.25 -9.90
CA CYS A 156 -9.40 -9.47 -10.61
C CYS A 156 -9.40 -9.79 -12.11
N PHE A 157 -8.86 -8.84 -12.89
CA PHE A 157 -8.48 -9.05 -14.28
C PHE A 157 -6.96 -9.09 -14.42
N ILE A 158 -6.48 -9.89 -15.36
CA ILE A 158 -5.13 -9.85 -15.88
C ILE A 158 -5.17 -8.94 -17.10
N PHE A 159 -4.46 -7.84 -17.08
CA PHE A 159 -4.29 -6.93 -18.20
C PHE A 159 -2.96 -7.21 -18.89
N LYS A 160 -3.02 -7.57 -20.18
CA LYS A 160 -1.87 -7.86 -21.02
C LYS A 160 -1.69 -6.76 -22.01
N SER A 161 -0.53 -6.11 -22.03
CA SER A 161 -0.17 -5.05 -22.98
C SER A 161 1.34 -4.98 -23.18
N ASP A 162 1.78 -4.24 -24.18
CA ASP A 162 3.21 -3.98 -24.44
C ASP A 162 3.74 -2.75 -23.67
N LEU A 163 2.92 -2.15 -22.82
CA LEU A 163 3.36 -1.03 -21.98
C LEU A 163 4.24 -1.51 -20.83
N TYR A 164 5.09 -0.62 -20.32
CA TYR A 164 5.88 -0.91 -19.14
C TYR A 164 4.98 -1.14 -17.93
N PRO A 165 5.00 -2.33 -17.28
CA PRO A 165 3.97 -2.73 -16.33
C PRO A 165 3.91 -1.86 -15.08
N GLN A 166 5.04 -1.38 -14.55
CA GLN A 166 5.05 -0.46 -13.41
C GLN A 166 4.46 0.91 -13.80
N TYR A 167 4.70 1.40 -15.02
CA TYR A 167 4.06 2.60 -15.54
C TYR A 167 2.53 2.49 -15.51
N VAL A 168 2.00 1.36 -15.98
CA VAL A 168 0.57 1.07 -15.93
C VAL A 168 0.09 1.04 -14.48
N SER A 169 0.78 0.34 -13.58
CA SER A 169 0.41 0.28 -12.16
C SER A 169 0.34 1.65 -11.49
N HIS A 170 1.30 2.53 -11.74
CA HIS A 170 1.27 3.91 -11.27
C HIS A 170 0.08 4.68 -11.84
N TYR A 171 -0.18 4.55 -13.16
CA TYR A 171 -1.29 5.22 -13.80
C TYR A 171 -2.64 4.81 -13.21
N LEU A 172 -2.85 3.52 -12.95
CA LEU A 172 -4.08 2.97 -12.35
C LEU A 172 -4.35 3.47 -10.92
N ARG A 173 -3.42 4.19 -10.31
CA ARG A 173 -3.57 4.84 -8.99
C ARG A 173 -3.76 6.37 -9.10
N THR A 174 -3.87 6.93 -10.30
CA THR A 174 -4.10 8.35 -10.48
C THR A 174 -5.56 8.72 -10.32
N ASN A 175 -5.81 9.92 -9.78
CA ASN A 175 -7.16 10.48 -9.71
C ASN A 175 -7.81 10.65 -11.08
N TYR A 176 -6.98 10.89 -12.13
CA TYR A 176 -7.46 11.01 -13.50
C TYR A 176 -8.04 9.69 -14.01
N TYR A 177 -7.35 8.57 -13.80
CA TYR A 177 -7.86 7.25 -14.15
C TYR A 177 -9.12 6.89 -13.34
N HIS A 178 -9.10 7.09 -12.03
CA HIS A 178 -10.23 6.77 -11.16
C HIS A 178 -11.51 7.51 -11.57
N LYS A 179 -11.42 8.81 -11.91
CA LYS A 179 -12.57 9.59 -12.41
C LYS A 179 -13.16 9.01 -13.70
N GLN A 180 -12.38 8.31 -14.51
CA GLN A 180 -12.87 7.69 -15.74
C GLN A 180 -13.63 6.41 -15.48
N ILE A 181 -13.15 5.56 -14.56
CA ILE A 181 -13.74 4.24 -14.34
C ILE A 181 -14.90 4.25 -13.35
N VAL A 182 -14.95 5.18 -12.39
CA VAL A 182 -15.94 5.22 -11.31
C VAL A 182 -17.39 5.20 -11.82
N LYS A 183 -17.65 5.83 -12.96
CA LYS A 183 -18.97 5.83 -13.63
C LYS A 183 -19.39 4.48 -14.21
N HIS A 184 -18.48 3.54 -14.30
CA HIS A 184 -18.71 2.18 -14.80
C HIS A 184 -18.71 1.13 -13.68
N VAL A 185 -18.48 1.55 -12.44
CA VAL A 185 -18.57 0.68 -11.27
C VAL A 185 -20.04 0.47 -10.90
N SER A 186 -20.46 -0.78 -10.84
CA SER A 186 -21.76 -1.15 -10.31
C SER A 186 -21.68 -1.20 -8.79
N GLU A 187 -22.54 -0.46 -8.12
CA GLU A 187 -22.62 -0.39 -6.66
C GLU A 187 -23.67 -1.39 -6.13
N GLY A 188 -23.35 -2.05 -5.02
CA GLY A 188 -24.20 -3.00 -4.33
C GLY A 188 -23.51 -3.46 -3.05
N LYS A 189 -23.86 -4.63 -2.52
CA LYS A 189 -23.12 -5.25 -1.40
C LYS A 189 -21.65 -5.46 -1.73
N ILE A 190 -21.34 -5.67 -3.00
CA ILE A 190 -19.99 -5.75 -3.57
C ILE A 190 -19.98 -4.80 -4.77
N CYS A 191 -19.02 -3.87 -4.79
CA CYS A 191 -18.75 -3.03 -5.93
C CYS A 191 -18.02 -3.85 -7.01
N SER A 192 -18.33 -3.62 -8.29
CA SER A 192 -17.65 -4.35 -9.37
C SER A 192 -17.60 -3.55 -10.67
N ILE A 193 -16.58 -3.84 -11.49
CA ILE A 193 -16.42 -3.28 -12.82
C ILE A 193 -16.21 -4.39 -13.85
N SER A 194 -16.71 -4.21 -15.04
CA SER A 194 -16.52 -5.12 -16.16
C SER A 194 -15.24 -4.81 -16.94
N ALA A 195 -14.74 -5.78 -17.74
CA ALA A 195 -13.63 -5.55 -18.67
C ALA A 195 -13.91 -4.38 -19.64
N LYS A 196 -15.18 -4.22 -20.08
CA LYS A 196 -15.60 -3.08 -20.90
C LYS A 196 -15.47 -1.75 -20.13
N GLY A 197 -15.84 -1.73 -18.85
CA GLY A 197 -15.71 -0.55 -17.99
C GLY A 197 -14.28 -0.10 -17.85
N LEU A 198 -13.37 -1.03 -17.53
CA LEU A 198 -11.91 -0.76 -17.46
C LEU A 198 -11.35 -0.37 -18.83
N GLY A 199 -11.74 -1.09 -19.88
CA GLY A 199 -11.26 -0.86 -21.24
C GLY A 199 -11.62 0.49 -21.86
N ASN A 200 -12.67 1.15 -21.33
CA ASN A 200 -13.05 2.51 -21.75
C ASN A 200 -12.14 3.61 -21.17
N ALA A 201 -11.34 3.32 -20.16
CA ALA A 201 -10.40 4.28 -19.61
C ALA A 201 -9.31 4.59 -20.67
N ILE A 202 -8.96 5.88 -20.77
CA ILE A 202 -7.95 6.38 -21.70
C ILE A 202 -6.65 6.56 -20.92
N ILE A 203 -5.58 5.98 -21.41
CA ILE A 203 -4.23 6.07 -20.84
C ILE A 203 -3.28 6.80 -21.80
N PRO A 204 -2.39 7.68 -21.29
CA PRO A 204 -1.35 8.28 -22.11
C PRO A 204 -0.23 7.28 -22.39
N ILE A 205 0.27 7.28 -23.61
CA ILE A 205 1.31 6.38 -24.09
C ILE A 205 2.48 7.21 -24.61
N PRO A 206 3.43 7.59 -23.75
CA PRO A 206 4.71 8.14 -24.18
C PRO A 206 5.61 7.03 -24.74
N SER A 207 6.81 7.38 -25.22
CA SER A 207 7.80 6.38 -25.62
C SER A 207 8.08 5.39 -24.49
N TYR A 208 8.46 4.16 -24.81
CA TYR A 208 8.77 3.13 -23.81
C TYR A 208 9.85 3.58 -22.82
N GLU A 209 10.87 4.27 -23.31
CA GLU A 209 11.94 4.85 -22.47
C GLU A 209 11.38 5.87 -21.47
N GLU A 210 10.42 6.71 -21.89
CA GLU A 210 9.78 7.67 -21.00
C GLU A 210 8.85 6.99 -19.99
N GLN A 211 8.16 5.90 -20.36
CA GLN A 211 7.40 5.07 -19.42
C GLN A 211 8.30 4.52 -18.32
N VAL A 212 9.46 3.94 -18.69
CA VAL A 212 10.46 3.42 -17.75
C VAL A 212 10.99 4.54 -16.85
N ARG A 213 11.33 5.71 -17.45
CA ARG A 213 11.87 6.85 -16.69
C ARG A 213 10.88 7.36 -15.64
N ILE A 214 9.60 7.52 -16.02
CA ILE A 214 8.54 7.99 -15.10
C ILE A 214 8.31 6.96 -13.99
N ALA A 215 8.16 5.68 -14.34
CA ALA A 215 7.93 4.63 -13.37
C ALA A 215 9.09 4.52 -12.38
N THR A 216 10.35 4.50 -12.84
CA THR A 216 11.54 4.44 -11.98
C THR A 216 11.60 5.64 -11.02
N LEU A 217 11.22 6.84 -11.47
CA LEU A 217 11.17 8.01 -10.60
C LEU A 217 10.10 7.86 -9.53
N LEU A 218 8.90 7.40 -9.91
CA LEU A 218 7.78 7.21 -8.99
C LEU A 218 8.01 6.04 -8.03
N ASP A 219 8.69 4.96 -8.47
CA ASP A 219 9.09 3.85 -7.61
C ASP A 219 10.00 4.33 -6.46
N LYS A 220 10.96 5.24 -6.75
CA LYS A 220 11.80 5.83 -5.70
C LYS A 220 11.01 6.68 -4.70
N PHE A 221 10.01 7.42 -5.15
CA PHE A 221 9.12 8.15 -4.23
C PHE A 221 8.28 7.21 -3.38
N ASP A 222 7.75 6.13 -3.96
CA ASP A 222 6.98 5.12 -3.24
C ASP A 222 7.83 4.42 -2.17
N GLU A 223 9.06 4.06 -2.48
CA GLU A 223 10.04 3.49 -1.56
C GLU A 223 10.31 4.42 -0.37
N LEU A 224 10.58 5.71 -0.63
CA LEU A 224 10.80 6.71 0.42
C LEU A 224 9.59 6.88 1.35
N VAL A 225 8.37 6.89 0.80
CA VAL A 225 7.15 6.94 1.61
C VAL A 225 6.96 5.66 2.41
N SER A 226 7.22 4.50 1.80
CA SER A 226 7.11 3.20 2.46
C SER A 226 8.09 3.04 3.61
N ASP A 227 9.34 3.50 3.45
CA ASP A 227 10.36 3.49 4.51
C ASP A 227 9.93 4.34 5.71
N LEU A 228 9.34 5.51 5.47
CA LEU A 228 8.77 6.35 6.53
C LEU A 228 7.60 5.67 7.24
N VAL A 229 6.68 5.04 6.49
CA VAL A 229 5.54 4.29 7.06
C VAL A 229 6.01 3.14 7.95
N GLN A 230 7.09 2.45 7.59
CA GLN A 230 7.63 1.33 8.37
C GLN A 230 8.47 1.81 9.56
N GLY A 231 9.24 2.88 9.39
CA GLY A 231 10.11 3.42 10.44
C GLY A 231 9.35 4.13 11.56
N LEU A 232 8.28 4.85 11.23
CA LEU A 232 7.50 5.66 12.16
C LEU A 232 6.96 4.88 13.38
N PRO A 233 6.31 3.70 13.23
CA PRO A 233 5.85 2.94 14.37
C PRO A 233 6.98 2.49 15.31
N ALA A 234 8.14 2.16 14.75
CA ALA A 234 9.31 1.75 15.54
C ALA A 234 9.87 2.92 16.36
N GLU A 235 9.91 4.12 15.79
CA GLU A 235 10.37 5.33 16.49
C GLU A 235 9.40 5.73 17.60
N ILE A 236 8.09 5.71 17.34
CA ILE A 236 7.06 5.94 18.37
C ILE A 236 7.16 4.90 19.50
N ALA A 237 7.38 3.63 19.17
CA ALA A 237 7.55 2.57 20.16
C ALA A 237 8.80 2.81 21.01
N ALA A 238 9.92 3.20 20.44
CA ALA A 238 11.16 3.50 21.16
C ALA A 238 10.97 4.67 22.14
N VAL A 239 10.28 5.73 21.73
CA VAL A 239 9.96 6.87 22.62
C VAL A 239 9.06 6.45 23.78
N LYS A 240 8.06 5.60 23.55
CA LYS A 240 7.20 5.05 24.61
C LYS A 240 7.97 4.18 25.59
N GLU A 241 8.82 3.30 25.10
CA GLU A 241 9.69 2.44 25.93
C GLU A 241 10.64 3.29 26.80
N GLN A 242 11.22 4.33 26.21
CA GLN A 242 12.07 5.27 26.93
C GLN A 242 11.29 6.01 28.03
N TYR A 243 10.07 6.47 27.75
CA TYR A 243 9.20 7.09 28.75
C TYR A 243 8.87 6.13 29.90
N GLU A 244 8.49 4.90 29.59
CA GLU A 244 8.18 3.88 30.62
C GLU A 244 9.40 3.53 31.48
N TYR A 245 10.58 3.44 30.88
CA TYR A 245 11.84 3.23 31.60
C TYR A 245 12.09 4.34 32.63
N TYR A 246 12.03 5.61 32.21
CA TYR A 246 12.26 6.75 33.10
C TYR A 246 11.16 6.88 34.16
N ARG A 247 9.90 6.67 33.79
CA ARG A 247 8.79 6.63 34.73
C ARG A 247 9.02 5.59 35.84
N ASN A 248 9.36 4.38 35.48
CA ASN A 248 9.63 3.34 36.44
C ASN A 248 10.86 3.65 37.31
N LYS A 249 11.91 4.22 36.74
CA LYS A 249 13.10 4.62 37.47
C LYS A 249 12.85 5.76 38.46
N LEU A 250 12.06 6.74 38.10
CA LEU A 250 11.73 7.89 38.93
C LEU A 250 10.75 7.55 40.06
N LEU A 251 9.87 6.55 39.83
CA LEU A 251 8.86 6.11 40.79
C LEU A 251 9.30 4.91 41.62
N SER A 252 10.46 4.32 41.37
CA SER A 252 11.01 3.24 42.21
C SER A 252 11.94 3.84 43.30
N PHE A 253 11.55 3.66 44.55
CA PHE A 253 12.31 4.07 45.71
C PHE A 253 12.85 2.84 46.45
N PRO A 254 14.06 2.91 47.04
CA PRO A 254 14.54 1.82 47.91
C PRO A 254 13.65 1.63 49.13
N GLU A 255 13.34 0.38 49.49
CA GLU A 255 12.59 0.07 50.69
C GLU A 255 13.34 0.62 51.93
N TYR A 256 12.67 1.48 52.67
CA TYR A 256 13.20 1.95 53.94
C TYR A 256 12.99 0.87 54.99
N LYS A 257 14.04 0.09 55.29
CA LYS A 257 14.04 -0.82 56.44
C LYS A 257 14.12 0.03 57.71
N LEU A 258 13.01 0.20 58.41
CA LEU A 258 13.04 0.66 59.77
C LEU A 258 13.93 -0.31 60.55
N SER A 259 15.12 0.16 60.98
CA SER A 259 15.94 -0.55 61.95
C SER A 259 15.17 -0.62 63.26
N ALA A 260 14.83 -1.84 63.69
CA ALA A 260 14.18 -2.12 64.95
C ALA A 260 15.05 -1.75 66.17
#